data_2227a7fc9a5e49ab1918fc9440ae6e75
#
_entry.id   2227a7fc9a5e49ab1918fc9440ae6e75
#
_cell.length_a   1.000
_cell.length_b   1.000
_cell.length_c   1.000
_cell.angle_alpha   90.00
_cell.angle_beta   90.00
_cell.angle_gamma   90.00
#
_symmetry.space_group_name_H-M   'P 1'
#
loop_
_entity.id
_entity.type
_entity.pdbx_description
1 polymer ?
#
loop_
_entity_poly.entity_id
_entity_poly.type
_entity_poly.pdbx_seq_one_letter_code
_entity_poly.pdbx_strand_id
1 'polypeptide(L)'
;MTSFNLPFSVAAPHWPALRRLVTGGMAMVLCLLLGLGSPAVQAQGVELAQISAAKADDGLELSFSTRFNLSSAVEDALMKGVPVYFVADVTILRSRWYWRDVRAARASRSWRLEWKSLTRQFRVSTEGLNRNYSTLSEALSSLRGASSWHVAELKDIDDDGRYYLEFSYRLDTSQLPKPMQIGLGSPQGWGLNVERTFTLNSDFSLRSGS
;
A
#
# COMPACT_ATOMS: atom_id res chain seq x y z
N MET A 1 -40.05 78.39 -50.51
CA MET A 1 -39.22 77.17 -50.66
C MET A 1 -38.74 76.75 -49.27
N THR A 2 -39.53 76.03 -48.59
CA THR A 2 -39.31 75.65 -47.20
C THR A 2 -39.20 74.13 -47.10
N SER A 3 -38.02 73.62 -46.84
CA SER A 3 -37.76 72.20 -46.63
C SER A 3 -38.03 71.82 -45.18
N PHE A 4 -38.95 70.90 -44.98
CA PHE A 4 -39.29 70.32 -43.70
C PHE A 4 -38.40 69.08 -43.50
N ASN A 5 -37.59 69.11 -42.46
CA ASN A 5 -36.77 67.93 -42.04
C ASN A 5 -37.40 67.38 -40.78
N LEU A 6 -37.90 66.15 -40.83
CA LEU A 6 -38.36 65.39 -39.70
C LEU A 6 -37.28 64.42 -39.21
N PRO A 7 -36.94 64.38 -37.95
CA PRO A 7 -36.03 63.33 -37.42
C PRO A 7 -36.81 62.07 -37.03
N PHE A 8 -36.51 60.98 -37.70
CA PHE A 8 -36.94 59.67 -37.22
C PHE A 8 -36.01 59.22 -36.07
N SER A 9 -36.56 59.18 -34.89
CA SER A 9 -35.90 58.55 -33.72
C SER A 9 -36.25 57.08 -33.71
N VAL A 10 -35.28 56.23 -34.01
CA VAL A 10 -35.40 54.77 -33.85
C VAL A 10 -34.96 54.41 -32.45
N ALA A 11 -35.91 54.06 -31.59
CA ALA A 11 -35.65 53.54 -30.28
C ALA A 11 -35.10 52.12 -30.39
N ALA A 12 -33.88 51.88 -29.89
CA ALA A 12 -33.27 50.55 -29.78
C ALA A 12 -33.90 49.79 -28.62
N PRO A 13 -34.23 48.52 -28.77
CA PRO A 13 -34.74 47.71 -27.68
C PRO A 13 -33.60 47.33 -26.70
N HIS A 14 -33.78 47.74 -25.44
CA HIS A 14 -32.93 47.37 -24.33
C HIS A 14 -33.14 45.90 -23.96
N TRP A 15 -32.17 44.99 -24.33
CA TRP A 15 -32.14 43.62 -23.86
C TRP A 15 -30.86 43.29 -23.09
N PRO A 16 -30.63 43.84 -21.89
CA PRO A 16 -29.50 43.39 -21.06
C PRO A 16 -29.86 42.29 -20.05
N ALA A 17 -31.14 42.00 -19.75
CA ALA A 17 -31.52 41.12 -18.68
C ALA A 17 -31.49 39.63 -19.03
N LEU A 18 -31.76 39.25 -20.29
CA LEU A 18 -31.81 37.85 -20.70
C LEU A 18 -30.42 37.20 -20.84
N ARG A 19 -29.37 37.95 -21.18
CA ARG A 19 -28.00 37.44 -21.33
C ARG A 19 -27.36 37.00 -19.99
N ARG A 20 -27.70 37.66 -18.89
CA ARG A 20 -27.15 37.36 -17.55
C ARG A 20 -27.73 36.08 -16.95
N LEU A 21 -28.98 35.71 -17.28
CA LEU A 21 -29.60 34.48 -16.81
C LEU A 21 -29.06 33.22 -17.50
N VAL A 22 -28.73 33.30 -18.80
CA VAL A 22 -28.22 32.17 -19.56
C VAL A 22 -26.76 31.88 -19.18
N THR A 23 -25.92 32.90 -18.96
CA THR A 23 -24.52 32.71 -18.55
C THR A 23 -24.39 32.18 -17.11
N GLY A 24 -25.28 32.59 -16.19
CA GLY A 24 -25.29 32.06 -14.84
C GLY A 24 -25.72 30.60 -14.73
N GLY A 25 -26.72 30.22 -15.52
CA GLY A 25 -27.19 28.81 -15.58
C GLY A 25 -26.15 27.85 -16.17
N MET A 26 -25.44 28.28 -17.23
CA MET A 26 -24.42 27.46 -17.89
C MET A 26 -23.17 27.27 -17.03
N ALA A 27 -22.77 28.29 -16.24
CA ALA A 27 -21.66 28.18 -15.29
C ALA A 27 -22.00 27.24 -14.13
N MET A 28 -23.22 27.25 -13.63
CA MET A 28 -23.66 26.35 -12.55
C MET A 28 -23.74 24.88 -12.99
N VAL A 29 -24.20 24.61 -14.22
CA VAL A 29 -24.23 23.26 -14.79
C VAL A 29 -22.82 22.74 -15.07
N LEU A 30 -21.89 23.60 -15.51
CA LEU A 30 -20.50 23.22 -15.75
C LEU A 30 -19.76 22.89 -14.43
N CYS A 31 -20.03 23.64 -13.33
CA CYS A 31 -19.50 23.32 -12.02
C CYS A 31 -20.07 22.03 -11.43
N LEU A 32 -21.33 21.70 -11.72
CA LEU A 32 -21.97 20.44 -11.28
C LEU A 32 -21.40 19.23 -12.01
N LEU A 33 -21.03 19.36 -13.28
CA LEU A 33 -20.42 18.30 -14.08
C LEU A 33 -18.95 18.06 -13.72
N LEU A 34 -18.22 19.05 -13.24
CA LEU A 34 -16.84 18.94 -12.77
C LEU A 34 -16.74 18.30 -11.38
N GLY A 35 -17.81 18.30 -10.58
CA GLY A 35 -17.86 17.72 -9.23
C GLY A 35 -18.10 16.19 -9.19
N LEU A 36 -18.53 15.56 -10.28
CA LEU A 36 -18.96 14.16 -10.31
C LEU A 36 -17.89 13.17 -10.76
N GLY A 37 -16.68 13.61 -11.01
CA GLY A 37 -15.63 12.78 -11.63
C GLY A 37 -14.30 12.74 -10.89
N SER A 38 -14.26 12.78 -9.56
CA SER A 38 -13.03 12.42 -8.85
C SER A 38 -12.94 10.89 -8.84
N PRO A 39 -12.11 10.26 -9.70
CA PRO A 39 -11.81 8.85 -9.51
C PRO A 39 -11.16 8.76 -8.11
N ALA A 40 -11.76 7.97 -7.22
CA ALA A 40 -11.11 7.60 -5.98
C ALA A 40 -9.80 6.91 -6.38
N VAL A 41 -8.68 7.61 -6.29
CA VAL A 41 -7.35 7.02 -6.36
C VAL A 41 -7.28 6.08 -5.17
N GLN A 42 -7.60 4.82 -5.38
CA GLN A 42 -7.33 3.79 -4.41
C GLN A 42 -5.82 3.78 -4.23
N ALA A 43 -5.36 4.24 -3.08
CA ALA A 43 -3.97 4.09 -2.68
C ALA A 43 -3.67 2.58 -2.70
N GLN A 44 -2.91 2.15 -3.70
CA GLN A 44 -2.41 0.78 -3.81
C GLN A 44 -1.33 0.64 -2.74
N GLY A 45 -1.75 0.37 -1.50
CA GLY A 45 -0.88 0.16 -0.36
C GLY A 45 -1.14 -1.20 0.28
N VAL A 46 -0.21 -1.62 1.11
CA VAL A 46 -0.42 -2.74 2.03
C VAL A 46 -1.02 -2.18 3.31
N GLU A 47 -2.11 -2.76 3.76
CA GLU A 47 -2.71 -2.51 5.07
C GLU A 47 -2.30 -3.65 6.01
N LEU A 48 -1.74 -3.31 7.17
CA LEU A 48 -1.54 -4.26 8.26
C LEU A 48 -2.87 -4.45 8.98
N ALA A 49 -3.54 -5.57 8.73
CA ALA A 49 -4.87 -5.84 9.30
C ALA A 49 -4.80 -6.29 10.75
N GLN A 50 -3.79 -7.09 11.08
CA GLN A 50 -3.58 -7.59 12.43
C GLN A 50 -2.09 -7.87 12.66
N ILE A 51 -1.63 -7.65 13.88
CA ILE A 51 -0.31 -8.09 14.36
C ILE A 51 -0.42 -8.38 15.85
N SER A 52 0.20 -9.46 16.28
CA SER A 52 0.30 -9.85 17.69
C SER A 52 1.62 -10.55 17.94
N ALA A 53 2.16 -10.37 19.12
CA ALA A 53 3.31 -11.12 19.59
C ALA A 53 2.95 -11.85 20.89
N ALA A 54 3.56 -13.00 21.08
CA ALA A 54 3.37 -13.83 22.26
C ALA A 54 4.71 -14.48 22.66
N LYS A 55 4.89 -14.66 23.95
CA LYS A 55 6.00 -15.44 24.49
C LYS A 55 5.73 -16.92 24.24
N ALA A 56 6.69 -17.61 23.65
CA ALA A 56 6.73 -19.06 23.50
C ALA A 56 7.85 -19.63 24.39
N ASP A 57 7.92 -20.95 24.49
CA ASP A 57 8.90 -21.63 25.35
C ASP A 57 10.36 -21.32 25.00
N ASP A 58 10.63 -21.07 23.70
CA ASP A 58 11.96 -20.83 23.15
C ASP A 58 12.22 -19.36 22.74
N GLY A 59 11.20 -18.50 22.78
CA GLY A 59 11.40 -17.12 22.36
C GLY A 59 10.13 -16.30 22.17
N LEU A 60 10.22 -15.33 21.27
CA LEU A 60 9.12 -14.48 20.87
C LEU A 60 8.58 -14.92 19.53
N GLU A 61 7.30 -15.22 19.49
CA GLU A 61 6.57 -15.50 18.26
C GLU A 61 5.74 -14.31 17.83
N LEU A 62 5.73 -14.05 16.52
CA LEU A 62 4.93 -13.01 15.88
C LEU A 62 3.89 -13.66 14.95
N SER A 63 2.66 -13.18 15.04
CA SER A 63 1.60 -13.48 14.07
C SER A 63 1.12 -12.19 13.45
N PHE A 64 0.98 -12.16 12.12
CA PHE A 64 0.48 -10.98 11.42
C PHE A 64 -0.38 -11.37 10.22
N SER A 65 -1.24 -10.44 9.83
CA SER A 65 -1.98 -10.51 8.57
C SER A 65 -2.03 -9.15 7.88
N THR A 66 -1.91 -9.16 6.55
CA THR A 66 -1.96 -7.97 5.70
C THR A 66 -3.07 -8.08 4.68
N ARG A 67 -3.53 -6.91 4.19
CA ARG A 67 -4.45 -6.79 3.06
C ARG A 67 -3.81 -5.95 1.99
N PHE A 68 -3.78 -6.45 0.78
CA PHE A 68 -3.34 -5.73 -0.40
C PHE A 68 -3.89 -6.37 -1.66
N ASN A 69 -3.90 -5.61 -2.74
CA ASN A 69 -4.13 -6.11 -4.09
C ASN A 69 -2.91 -5.81 -4.94
N LEU A 70 -2.59 -6.70 -5.86
CA LEU A 70 -1.57 -6.42 -6.86
C LEU A 70 -2.09 -5.38 -7.85
N SER A 71 -1.20 -4.58 -8.38
CA SER A 71 -1.52 -3.75 -9.54
C SER A 71 -1.58 -4.60 -10.80
N SER A 72 -2.29 -4.12 -11.82
CA SER A 72 -2.31 -4.78 -13.14
C SER A 72 -0.90 -4.99 -13.70
N ALA A 73 0.01 -4.04 -13.48
CA ALA A 73 1.40 -4.15 -13.92
C ALA A 73 2.15 -5.31 -13.27
N VAL A 74 1.94 -5.55 -11.97
CA VAL A 74 2.54 -6.70 -11.25
C VAL A 74 1.89 -8.00 -11.67
N GLU A 75 0.57 -8.04 -11.85
CA GLU A 75 -0.15 -9.22 -12.32
C GLU A 75 0.27 -9.61 -13.74
N ASP A 76 0.38 -8.63 -14.66
CA ASP A 76 0.84 -8.86 -16.03
C ASP A 76 2.28 -9.41 -16.07
N ALA A 77 3.18 -8.88 -15.23
CA ALA A 77 4.54 -9.39 -15.12
C ALA A 77 4.56 -10.84 -14.60
N LEU A 78 3.77 -11.12 -13.56
CA LEU A 78 3.63 -12.46 -12.99
C LEU A 78 3.13 -13.46 -14.05
N MET A 79 2.08 -13.11 -14.81
CA MET A 79 1.52 -13.96 -15.87
C MET A 79 2.51 -14.18 -17.04
N LYS A 80 3.45 -13.25 -17.25
CA LYS A 80 4.57 -13.41 -18.19
C LYS A 80 5.73 -14.25 -17.62
N GLY A 81 5.56 -14.80 -16.40
CA GLY A 81 6.54 -15.67 -15.77
C GLY A 81 7.61 -14.95 -14.95
N VAL A 82 7.45 -13.65 -14.69
CA VAL A 82 8.35 -12.89 -13.80
C VAL A 82 7.99 -13.22 -12.35
N PRO A 83 8.92 -13.79 -11.56
CA PRO A 83 8.65 -14.07 -10.15
C PRO A 83 8.55 -12.76 -9.35
N VAL A 84 7.63 -12.74 -8.39
CA VAL A 84 7.38 -11.62 -7.49
C VAL A 84 7.75 -12.03 -6.07
N TYR A 85 8.49 -11.18 -5.37
CA TYR A 85 8.98 -11.47 -4.03
C TYR A 85 8.33 -10.54 -3.00
N PHE A 86 7.89 -11.13 -1.90
CA PHE A 86 7.39 -10.39 -0.73
C PHE A 86 8.31 -10.68 0.44
N VAL A 87 8.56 -9.66 1.26
CA VAL A 87 9.44 -9.76 2.41
C VAL A 87 8.76 -9.14 3.62
N ALA A 88 8.72 -9.88 4.71
CA ALA A 88 8.44 -9.38 6.04
C ALA A 88 9.75 -9.28 6.83
N ASP A 89 10.05 -8.11 7.36
CA ASP A 89 11.18 -7.89 8.26
C ASP A 89 10.67 -7.46 9.63
N VAL A 90 11.29 -8.00 10.66
CA VAL A 90 11.09 -7.62 12.06
C VAL A 90 12.43 -7.28 12.66
N THR A 91 12.50 -6.13 13.34
CA THR A 91 13.66 -5.74 14.14
C THR A 91 13.17 -5.39 15.54
N ILE A 92 13.77 -6.00 16.54
CA ILE A 92 13.50 -5.70 17.95
C ILE A 92 14.66 -4.86 18.46
N LEU A 93 14.34 -3.68 18.98
CA LEU A 93 15.31 -2.72 19.48
C LEU A 93 15.07 -2.47 20.97
N ARG A 94 16.17 -2.42 21.73
CA ARG A 94 16.17 -2.01 23.13
C ARG A 94 16.36 -0.51 23.19
N SER A 95 15.40 0.20 23.74
CA SER A 95 15.46 1.64 23.95
C SER A 95 16.43 1.98 25.08
N ARG A 96 17.33 2.95 24.87
CA ARG A 96 18.29 3.46 25.86
C ARG A 96 18.15 4.97 25.98
N TRP A 97 18.02 5.48 27.20
CA TRP A 97 17.80 6.90 27.46
C TRP A 97 19.01 7.81 27.15
N TYR A 98 20.24 7.25 27.10
CA TYR A 98 21.48 8.01 26.97
C TYR A 98 22.40 7.57 25.84
N TRP A 99 21.97 6.63 25.01
CA TRP A 99 22.76 6.06 23.92
C TRP A 99 21.85 5.66 22.75
N ARG A 100 22.49 5.26 21.63
CA ARG A 100 21.71 4.71 20.51
C ARG A 100 21.01 3.41 20.93
N ASP A 101 19.82 3.20 20.41
CA ASP A 101 19.09 1.97 20.58
C ASP A 101 19.91 0.79 20.05
N VAL A 102 19.83 -0.33 20.74
CA VAL A 102 20.58 -1.53 20.40
C VAL A 102 19.62 -2.55 19.82
N ARG A 103 20.00 -3.12 18.69
CA ARG A 103 19.26 -4.22 18.10
C ARG A 103 19.41 -5.46 18.98
N ALA A 104 18.31 -5.93 19.54
CA ALA A 104 18.25 -7.16 20.33
C ALA A 104 18.09 -8.36 19.39
N ALA A 105 17.15 -8.30 18.43
CA ALA A 105 16.91 -9.37 17.49
C ALA A 105 16.51 -8.84 16.11
N ARG A 106 16.67 -9.68 15.10
CA ARG A 106 16.14 -9.44 13.76
C ARG A 106 15.72 -10.76 13.11
N ALA A 107 14.54 -10.76 12.50
CA ALA A 107 14.06 -11.88 11.70
C ALA A 107 13.53 -11.36 10.35
N SER A 108 13.70 -12.17 9.32
CA SER A 108 13.21 -11.87 7.98
C SER A 108 12.60 -13.11 7.38
N ARG A 109 11.44 -12.97 6.74
CA ARG A 109 10.76 -14.04 6.02
C ARG A 109 10.40 -13.58 4.64
N SER A 110 10.70 -14.41 3.63
CA SER A 110 10.44 -14.09 2.24
C SER A 110 9.52 -15.14 1.59
N TRP A 111 8.69 -14.65 0.68
CA TRP A 111 7.84 -15.47 -0.17
C TRP A 111 8.14 -15.14 -1.62
N ARG A 112 8.27 -16.17 -2.45
CA ARG A 112 8.38 -16.05 -3.89
C ARG A 112 7.10 -16.56 -4.52
N LEU A 113 6.41 -15.71 -5.27
CA LEU A 113 5.24 -16.04 -6.06
C LEU A 113 5.61 -16.10 -7.53
N GLU A 114 5.28 -17.19 -8.20
CA GLU A 114 5.52 -17.36 -9.62
C GLU A 114 4.36 -18.07 -10.33
N TRP A 115 4.14 -17.72 -11.59
CA TRP A 115 3.21 -18.41 -12.47
C TRP A 115 3.94 -19.52 -13.25
N LYS A 116 3.44 -20.74 -13.17
CA LYS A 116 3.92 -21.89 -13.91
C LYS A 116 3.03 -22.14 -15.12
N SER A 117 3.41 -21.65 -16.30
CA SER A 117 2.59 -21.70 -17.52
C SER A 117 2.29 -23.15 -17.97
N LEU A 118 3.23 -24.09 -17.78
CA LEU A 118 3.05 -25.49 -18.15
C LEU A 118 1.95 -26.19 -17.35
N THR A 119 1.90 -25.94 -16.05
CA THR A 119 0.89 -26.55 -15.15
C THR A 119 -0.31 -25.64 -14.91
N ARG A 120 -0.27 -24.40 -15.39
CA ARG A 120 -1.28 -23.35 -15.15
C ARG A 120 -1.59 -23.17 -13.66
N GLN A 121 -0.54 -23.11 -12.84
CA GLN A 121 -0.65 -22.98 -11.40
C GLN A 121 0.25 -21.85 -10.89
N PHE A 122 -0.20 -21.22 -9.83
CA PHE A 122 0.63 -20.29 -9.05
C PHE A 122 1.41 -21.10 -8.01
N ARG A 123 2.72 -20.87 -7.94
CA ARG A 123 3.59 -21.46 -6.93
C ARG A 123 4.02 -20.40 -5.94
N VAL A 124 3.82 -20.68 -4.67
CA VAL A 124 4.38 -19.90 -3.56
C VAL A 124 5.48 -20.72 -2.91
N SER A 125 6.66 -20.13 -2.82
CA SER A 125 7.84 -20.72 -2.15
C SER A 125 8.21 -19.86 -0.95
N THR A 126 8.41 -20.48 0.21
CA THR A 126 8.92 -19.85 1.43
C THR A 126 9.76 -20.85 2.21
N GLU A 127 10.93 -20.43 2.68
CA GLU A 127 11.83 -21.26 3.52
C GLU A 127 12.08 -22.67 2.96
N GLY A 128 12.20 -22.80 1.64
CA GLY A 128 12.41 -24.09 0.96
C GLY A 128 11.13 -24.90 0.72
N LEU A 129 9.99 -24.49 1.26
CA LEU A 129 8.70 -25.13 1.03
C LEU A 129 8.03 -24.55 -0.21
N ASN A 130 7.45 -25.41 -1.04
CA ASN A 130 6.72 -25.02 -2.24
C ASN A 130 5.27 -25.48 -2.14
N ARG A 131 4.32 -24.58 -2.42
CA ARG A 131 2.89 -24.88 -2.53
C ARG A 131 2.35 -24.37 -3.86
N ASN A 132 1.50 -25.18 -4.49
CA ASN A 132 0.85 -24.81 -5.74
C ASN A 132 -0.62 -24.46 -5.46
N TYR A 133 -1.13 -23.45 -6.18
CA TYR A 133 -2.49 -22.94 -6.07
C TYR A 133 -3.09 -22.81 -7.45
N SER A 134 -4.38 -23.05 -7.56
CA SER A 134 -5.12 -22.96 -8.82
C SER A 134 -5.45 -21.52 -9.20
N THR A 135 -5.59 -20.63 -8.22
CA THR A 135 -5.95 -19.24 -8.43
C THR A 135 -4.94 -18.28 -7.79
N LEU A 136 -4.83 -17.08 -8.37
CA LEU A 136 -4.01 -16.01 -7.81
C LEU A 136 -4.49 -15.61 -6.41
N SER A 137 -5.80 -15.56 -6.19
CA SER A 137 -6.38 -15.20 -4.90
C SER A 137 -5.97 -16.15 -3.77
N GLU A 138 -5.98 -17.47 -4.03
CA GLU A 138 -5.51 -18.48 -3.06
C GLU A 138 -4.00 -18.32 -2.78
N ALA A 139 -3.21 -18.13 -3.84
CA ALA A 139 -1.77 -17.91 -3.70
C ALA A 139 -1.47 -16.64 -2.87
N LEU A 140 -2.15 -15.52 -3.16
CA LEU A 140 -2.01 -14.28 -2.39
C LEU A 140 -2.44 -14.47 -0.93
N SER A 141 -3.49 -15.22 -0.66
CA SER A 141 -3.96 -15.48 0.70
C SER A 141 -2.90 -16.18 1.54
N SER A 142 -2.09 -17.06 0.92
CA SER A 142 -1.04 -17.81 1.63
C SER A 142 0.20 -16.99 1.99
N LEU A 143 0.41 -15.84 1.34
CA LEU A 143 1.56 -14.96 1.60
C LEU A 143 1.21 -13.66 2.33
N ARG A 144 -0.09 -13.42 2.55
CA ARG A 144 -0.57 -12.22 3.26
C ARG A 144 -0.31 -12.22 4.77
N GLY A 145 0.28 -13.28 5.32
CA GLY A 145 0.54 -13.35 6.74
C GLY A 145 1.39 -14.54 7.14
N ALA A 146 1.72 -14.57 8.42
CA ALA A 146 2.38 -15.69 9.08
C ALA A 146 1.79 -15.86 10.48
N SER A 147 1.74 -17.09 10.95
CA SER A 147 1.37 -17.44 12.32
C SER A 147 2.57 -18.07 13.01
N SER A 148 2.72 -17.80 14.31
CA SER A 148 3.77 -18.38 15.15
C SER A 148 5.16 -18.29 14.51
N TRP A 149 5.47 -17.11 13.94
CA TRP A 149 6.78 -16.86 13.37
C TRP A 149 7.76 -16.53 14.47
N HIS A 150 8.71 -17.41 14.73
CA HIS A 150 9.78 -17.19 15.70
C HIS A 150 10.68 -16.02 15.25
N VAL A 151 10.75 -14.96 16.06
CA VAL A 151 11.44 -13.69 15.70
C VAL A 151 12.59 -13.33 16.63
N ALA A 152 12.65 -13.90 17.83
CA ALA A 152 13.74 -13.69 18.78
C ALA A 152 13.82 -14.83 19.80
N GLU A 153 15.03 -15.12 20.26
CA GLU A 153 15.28 -16.02 21.37
C GLU A 153 15.02 -15.29 22.71
N LEU A 154 14.58 -15.99 23.76
CA LEU A 154 14.37 -15.38 25.09
C LEU A 154 15.64 -14.75 25.66
N LYS A 155 16.82 -15.34 25.39
CA LYS A 155 18.12 -14.81 25.83
C LYS A 155 18.47 -13.43 25.26
N ASP A 156 17.83 -13.02 24.13
CA ASP A 156 18.09 -11.76 23.46
C ASP A 156 17.20 -10.63 24.01
N ILE A 157 16.21 -10.97 24.85
CA ILE A 157 15.23 -10.04 25.39
C ILE A 157 15.19 -10.20 26.93
N ASP A 158 15.81 -9.25 27.64
CA ASP A 158 15.78 -9.21 29.10
C ASP A 158 14.41 -8.75 29.62
N ASP A 159 13.91 -9.33 30.71
CA ASP A 159 12.61 -9.01 31.30
C ASP A 159 12.49 -7.53 31.74
N ASP A 160 13.62 -6.88 32.12
CA ASP A 160 13.68 -5.48 32.60
C ASP A 160 13.92 -4.45 31.48
N GLY A 161 14.05 -4.90 30.23
CA GLY A 161 14.30 -4.03 29.07
C GLY A 161 13.06 -3.33 28.55
N ARG A 162 13.23 -2.08 28.09
CA ARG A 162 12.20 -1.42 27.25
C ARG A 162 12.50 -1.71 25.81
N TYR A 163 11.60 -2.42 25.15
CA TYR A 163 11.76 -2.82 23.76
C TYR A 163 10.67 -2.24 22.89
N TYR A 164 11.00 -2.04 21.62
CA TYR A 164 10.04 -1.78 20.58
C TYR A 164 10.36 -2.65 19.35
N LEU A 165 9.32 -2.94 18.60
CA LEU A 165 9.36 -3.80 17.43
C LEU A 165 9.06 -2.94 16.20
N GLU A 166 9.98 -2.92 15.24
CA GLU A 166 9.77 -2.39 13.93
C GLU A 166 9.39 -3.53 12.99
N PHE A 167 8.21 -3.42 12.41
CA PHE A 167 7.67 -4.36 11.43
C PHE A 167 7.59 -3.71 10.08
N SER A 168 8.06 -4.40 9.04
CA SER A 168 7.81 -4.01 7.67
C SER A 168 7.37 -5.21 6.83
N TYR A 169 6.45 -4.97 5.89
CA TYR A 169 6.05 -5.93 4.88
C TYR A 169 6.01 -5.22 3.53
N ARG A 170 6.73 -5.76 2.54
CA ARG A 170 6.87 -5.11 1.25
C ARG A 170 7.01 -6.09 0.09
N LEU A 171 6.67 -5.62 -1.10
CA LEU A 171 7.07 -6.22 -2.35
C LEU A 171 8.53 -5.84 -2.63
N ASP A 172 9.40 -6.85 -2.77
CA ASP A 172 10.83 -6.63 -3.01
C ASP A 172 11.12 -6.54 -4.52
N THR A 173 11.27 -5.32 -5.00
CA THR A 173 11.61 -5.06 -6.41
C THR A 173 13.08 -5.27 -6.74
N SER A 174 13.96 -5.42 -5.74
CA SER A 174 15.40 -5.64 -5.96
C SER A 174 15.70 -6.98 -6.63
N GLN A 175 14.80 -7.94 -6.48
CA GLN A 175 14.89 -9.28 -7.09
C GLN A 175 14.38 -9.34 -8.53
N LEU A 176 13.83 -8.25 -9.05
CA LEU A 176 13.37 -8.20 -10.45
C LEU A 176 14.54 -8.21 -11.44
N PRO A 177 14.36 -8.75 -12.66
CA PRO A 177 15.36 -8.64 -13.71
C PRO A 177 15.76 -7.19 -13.99
N LYS A 178 17.06 -6.93 -14.20
CA LYS A 178 17.62 -5.58 -14.38
C LYS A 178 16.86 -4.69 -15.37
N PRO A 179 16.39 -5.15 -16.55
CA PRO A 179 15.60 -4.31 -17.45
C PRO A 179 14.33 -3.75 -16.83
N MET A 180 13.73 -4.49 -15.88
CA MET A 180 12.53 -4.06 -15.17
C MET A 180 12.84 -3.11 -14.00
N GLN A 181 14.06 -3.11 -13.47
CA GLN A 181 14.51 -2.18 -12.43
C GLN A 181 14.82 -0.77 -12.98
N ILE A 182 15.33 -0.68 -14.21
CA ILE A 182 15.83 0.58 -14.80
C ILE A 182 14.70 1.49 -15.33
N GLY A 183 13.56 0.91 -15.75
CA GLY A 183 12.41 1.68 -16.23
C GLY A 183 11.50 2.23 -15.13
N LEU A 184 11.84 1.96 -13.89
CA LEU A 184 10.95 2.04 -12.75
C LEU A 184 11.49 3.07 -11.74
N GLY A 185 11.60 4.30 -12.15
CA GLY A 185 11.54 5.40 -11.16
C GLY A 185 10.24 5.29 -10.38
N SER A 186 10.18 4.46 -9.31
CA SER A 186 8.95 4.02 -8.62
C SER A 186 7.83 3.71 -9.62
N PRO A 187 7.76 2.51 -10.18
CA PRO A 187 6.65 2.21 -11.08
C PRO A 187 5.38 2.35 -10.27
N GLN A 188 4.50 3.18 -10.74
CA GLN A 188 3.16 3.25 -10.20
C GLN A 188 2.62 1.83 -10.12
N GLY A 189 2.30 1.38 -8.89
CA GLY A 189 1.76 0.04 -8.65
C GLY A 189 2.74 -1.03 -8.13
N TRP A 190 4.06 -0.79 -8.07
CA TRP A 190 5.02 -1.72 -7.46
C TRP A 190 5.39 -1.36 -6.01
N GLY A 191 4.98 -0.19 -5.53
CA GLY A 191 5.26 0.33 -4.18
C GLY A 191 4.34 -0.26 -3.11
N LEU A 192 4.21 -1.59 -3.05
CA LEU A 192 3.47 -2.25 -1.97
C LEU A 192 4.36 -2.36 -0.75
N ASN A 193 4.12 -1.50 0.26
CA ASN A 193 4.82 -1.56 1.53
C ASN A 193 3.93 -1.09 2.69
N VAL A 194 4.19 -1.60 3.86
CA VAL A 194 3.71 -1.09 5.15
C VAL A 194 4.85 -1.19 6.17
N GLU A 195 5.02 -0.15 6.96
CA GLU A 195 5.97 -0.10 8.06
C GLU A 195 5.23 0.38 9.31
N ARG A 196 5.45 -0.28 10.43
CA ARG A 196 4.82 0.05 11.71
C ARG A 196 5.79 -0.22 12.85
N THR A 197 5.71 0.63 13.88
CA THR A 197 6.46 0.46 15.12
C THR A 197 5.50 0.19 16.27
N PHE A 198 5.84 -0.76 17.11
CA PHE A 198 5.05 -1.19 18.26
C PHE A 198 5.92 -1.19 19.52
N THR A 199 5.36 -0.76 20.63
CA THR A 199 6.00 -0.96 21.93
C THR A 199 5.74 -2.40 22.38
N LEU A 200 6.79 -3.08 22.83
CA LEU A 200 6.70 -4.40 23.43
C LEU A 200 6.49 -4.24 24.95
N ASN A 201 5.39 -4.75 25.46
CA ASN A 201 5.10 -4.74 26.91
C ASN A 201 5.92 -5.84 27.60
N SER A 202 5.95 -5.82 28.95
CA SER A 202 6.65 -6.84 29.75
C SER A 202 6.06 -8.26 29.61
N ASP A 203 4.79 -8.39 29.20
CA ASP A 203 4.14 -9.65 28.87
C ASP A 203 4.35 -10.07 27.41
N PHE A 204 5.23 -9.36 26.66
CA PHE A 204 5.52 -9.52 25.24
C PHE A 204 4.36 -9.21 24.30
N SER A 205 3.25 -8.67 24.80
CA SER A 205 2.19 -8.16 23.94
C SER A 205 2.60 -6.86 23.23
N LEU A 206 2.02 -6.61 22.05
CA LEU A 206 2.29 -5.41 21.28
C LEU A 206 1.26 -4.32 21.56
N ARG A 207 1.75 -3.09 21.78
CA ARG A 207 0.94 -1.88 21.78
C ARG A 207 1.37 -0.99 20.61
N SER A 208 0.39 -0.48 19.87
CA SER A 208 0.68 0.48 18.79
C SER A 208 1.45 1.67 19.35
N GLY A 209 2.58 1.97 18.74
CA GLY A 209 3.30 3.23 18.98
C GLY A 209 2.45 4.39 18.50
N SER A 210 2.36 5.44 19.28
CA SER A 210 1.72 6.71 18.91
C SER A 210 2.62 7.51 17.98
#